data_7f1f37aa511d68dd1bff749f366a0a55
#
_entry.id   7f1f37aa511d68dd1bff749f366a0a55
#
_cell.length_a   1.000
_cell.length_b   1.000
_cell.length_c   1.000
_cell.angle_alpha   90.00
_cell.angle_beta   90.00
_cell.angle_gamma   90.00
#
_symmetry.space_group_name_H-M   'P 1'
#
loop_
_entity.id
_entity.type
_entity.pdbx_description
1 polymer ?
#
loop_
_entity_poly.entity_id
_entity_poly.type
_entity_poly.pdbx_seq_one_letter_code
_entity_poly.pdbx_strand_id
1 'polypeptide(L)'
;MNPSVDGNVRQQRVGGLAALYLAAAFVVAMPYFLLFVKYPSVVEPARKVAMLARDLDSMRVMYLVTYVIFGLVLAVLALSLYARLKDGAPILAQAATAVGLIWAVVLVASGMIFNAGMTAVVGLHGTSPAQAVAAWQAIEPVAQGLGGSGGELLGGLWVLLVSVAALRTGGLSKVLNWLGLAIGAAGVLSVVPALDSLAYGFGSLQIVWFAWLGIVLLRTTSRVAHPAGITVTTSAAGALGQRPTSPQRSGITA
;
A
#
# COMPACT_ATOMS: atom_id res chain seq x y z
N MET A 1 -27.61 -10.78 7.85
CA MET A 1 -26.26 -10.32 7.47
C MET A 1 -25.51 -9.98 8.74
N ASN A 2 -24.27 -10.47 8.92
CA ASN A 2 -23.52 -10.25 10.16
C ASN A 2 -22.67 -8.96 10.01
N PRO A 3 -22.93 -7.88 10.78
CA PRO A 3 -22.29 -6.56 10.59
C PRO A 3 -20.76 -6.60 10.66
N SER A 4 -20.19 -7.55 11.41
CA SER A 4 -18.74 -7.72 11.54
C SER A 4 -18.10 -8.32 10.28
N VAL A 5 -18.80 -9.19 9.56
CA VAL A 5 -18.32 -9.80 8.30
C VAL A 5 -18.35 -8.76 7.18
N ASP A 6 -19.42 -7.98 7.10
CA ASP A 6 -19.56 -6.91 6.09
C ASP A 6 -18.51 -5.80 6.29
N GLY A 7 -18.20 -5.45 7.54
CA GLY A 7 -17.14 -4.50 7.86
C GLY A 7 -15.76 -4.96 7.41
N ASN A 8 -15.41 -6.22 7.69
CA ASN A 8 -14.14 -6.81 7.27
C ASN A 8 -14.01 -6.90 5.75
N VAL A 9 -15.08 -7.29 5.05
CA VAL A 9 -15.12 -7.35 3.57
C VAL A 9 -14.89 -5.96 2.98
N ARG A 10 -15.56 -4.93 3.49
CA ARG A 10 -15.38 -3.56 3.03
C ARG A 10 -13.96 -3.05 3.25
N GLN A 11 -13.39 -3.30 4.43
CA GLN A 11 -12.03 -2.87 4.76
C GLN A 11 -10.98 -3.53 3.86
N GLN A 12 -11.12 -4.82 3.54
CA GLN A 12 -10.24 -5.53 2.61
C GLN A 12 -10.33 -4.97 1.19
N ARG A 13 -11.55 -4.60 0.72
CA ARG A 13 -11.73 -3.95 -0.59
C ARG A 13 -11.03 -2.60 -0.66
N VAL A 14 -11.19 -1.78 0.38
CA VAL A 14 -10.51 -0.48 0.48
C VAL A 14 -9.00 -0.66 0.46
N GLY A 15 -8.45 -1.60 1.25
CA GLY A 15 -7.03 -1.92 1.23
C GLY A 15 -6.52 -2.40 -0.14
N GLY A 16 -7.32 -3.22 -0.84
CA GLY A 16 -6.98 -3.69 -2.18
C GLY A 16 -6.92 -2.56 -3.22
N LEU A 17 -7.90 -1.65 -3.21
CA LEU A 17 -7.91 -0.47 -4.06
C LEU A 17 -6.76 0.49 -3.72
N ALA A 18 -6.48 0.67 -2.42
CA ALA A 18 -5.34 1.46 -1.96
C ALA A 18 -4.01 0.91 -2.52
N ALA A 19 -3.77 -0.39 -2.43
CA ALA A 19 -2.56 -1.02 -2.96
C ALA A 19 -2.44 -0.86 -4.49
N LEU A 20 -3.55 -0.98 -5.25
CA LEU A 20 -3.54 -0.74 -6.69
C LEU A 20 -3.25 0.71 -7.04
N TYR A 21 -3.79 1.68 -6.29
CA TYR A 21 -3.44 3.09 -6.46
C TYR A 21 -1.95 3.34 -6.25
N LEU A 22 -1.36 2.77 -5.18
CA LEU A 22 0.07 2.93 -4.90
C LEU A 22 0.94 2.35 -6.02
N ALA A 23 0.56 1.20 -6.58
CA ALA A 23 1.23 0.64 -7.77
C ALA A 23 1.12 1.57 -8.98
N ALA A 24 -0.09 2.08 -9.27
CA ALA A 24 -0.34 2.98 -10.39
C ALA A 24 0.43 4.30 -10.25
N ALA A 25 0.51 4.86 -9.04
CA ALA A 25 1.27 6.08 -8.75
C ALA A 25 2.76 5.90 -9.09
N PHE A 26 3.37 4.77 -8.74
CA PHE A 26 4.76 4.47 -9.12
C PHE A 26 4.93 4.30 -10.64
N VAL A 27 3.99 3.59 -11.30
CA VAL A 27 4.01 3.41 -12.77
C VAL A 27 3.97 4.75 -13.51
N VAL A 28 3.26 5.74 -12.96
CA VAL A 28 3.18 7.08 -13.54
C VAL A 28 4.40 7.93 -13.16
N ALA A 29 4.82 7.87 -11.89
CA ALA A 29 5.91 8.69 -11.36
C ALA A 29 7.26 8.37 -12.02
N MET A 30 7.62 7.09 -12.15
CA MET A 30 8.93 6.70 -12.67
C MET A 30 9.18 7.22 -14.09
N PRO A 31 8.31 6.99 -15.10
CA PRO A 31 8.51 7.57 -16.42
C PRO A 31 8.50 9.10 -16.40
N TYR A 32 7.63 9.72 -15.61
CA TYR A 32 7.56 11.17 -15.52
C TYR A 32 8.90 11.77 -15.08
N PHE A 33 9.45 11.33 -13.94
CA PHE A 33 10.70 11.89 -13.41
C PHE A 33 11.94 11.44 -14.19
N LEU A 34 11.96 10.22 -14.73
CA LEU A 34 13.14 9.67 -15.41
C LEU A 34 13.21 10.01 -16.89
N LEU A 35 12.08 10.05 -17.60
CA LEU A 35 12.04 10.18 -19.06
C LEU A 35 11.56 11.57 -19.50
N PHE A 36 10.50 12.12 -18.89
CA PHE A 36 9.95 13.42 -19.30
C PHE A 36 10.73 14.58 -18.70
N VAL A 37 10.78 14.69 -17.38
CA VAL A 37 11.49 15.78 -16.69
C VAL A 37 12.99 15.55 -16.63
N LYS A 38 13.41 14.27 -16.61
CA LYS A 38 14.81 13.84 -16.48
C LYS A 38 15.48 14.42 -15.22
N TYR A 39 14.70 14.53 -14.14
CA TYR A 39 15.09 15.19 -12.91
C TYR A 39 16.45 14.71 -12.35
N PRO A 40 16.73 13.39 -12.25
CA PRO A 40 18.01 12.90 -11.73
C PRO A 40 19.21 13.23 -12.62
N SER A 41 19.01 13.48 -13.92
CA SER A 41 20.11 13.79 -14.85
C SER A 41 20.54 15.24 -14.82
N VAL A 42 19.74 16.13 -14.20
CA VAL A 42 20.05 17.56 -14.10
C VAL A 42 20.83 17.79 -12.81
N VAL A 43 22.16 17.75 -12.91
CA VAL A 43 23.07 17.90 -11.75
C VAL A 43 23.36 19.37 -11.44
N GLU A 44 23.45 20.23 -12.46
CA GLU A 44 23.75 21.65 -12.28
C GLU A 44 22.60 22.38 -11.58
N PRO A 45 22.83 23.04 -10.43
CA PRO A 45 21.75 23.65 -9.64
C PRO A 45 20.98 24.74 -10.38
N ALA A 46 21.66 25.58 -11.18
CA ALA A 46 20.99 26.63 -11.96
C ALA A 46 20.06 26.04 -13.03
N ARG A 47 20.50 24.98 -13.72
CA ARG A 47 19.66 24.25 -14.68
C ARG A 47 18.48 23.56 -14.00
N LYS A 48 18.67 23.04 -12.79
CA LYS A 48 17.60 22.44 -12.02
C LYS A 48 16.52 23.46 -11.70
N VAL A 49 16.89 24.66 -11.23
CA VAL A 49 15.95 25.76 -10.96
C VAL A 49 15.23 26.21 -12.24
N ALA A 50 15.95 26.34 -13.35
CA ALA A 50 15.33 26.69 -14.65
C ALA A 50 14.31 25.62 -15.12
N MET A 51 14.61 24.34 -14.89
CA MET A 51 13.69 23.24 -15.15
C MET A 51 12.44 23.34 -14.26
N LEU A 52 12.62 23.62 -12.95
CA LEU A 52 11.49 23.83 -12.03
C LEU A 52 10.59 24.98 -12.50
N ALA A 53 11.18 26.08 -13.00
CA ALA A 53 10.42 27.21 -13.52
C ALA A 53 9.64 26.86 -14.79
N ARG A 54 10.22 26.02 -15.68
CA ARG A 54 9.57 25.55 -16.90
C ARG A 54 8.41 24.60 -16.63
N ASP A 55 8.61 23.64 -15.70
CA ASP A 55 7.71 22.50 -15.51
C ASP A 55 6.92 22.59 -14.20
N LEU A 56 6.83 23.76 -13.56
CA LEU A 56 6.31 23.97 -12.21
C LEU A 56 4.96 23.30 -11.98
N ASP A 57 3.97 23.57 -12.83
CA ASP A 57 2.60 23.10 -12.60
C ASP A 57 2.50 21.58 -12.72
N SER A 58 3.15 20.99 -13.72
CA SER A 58 3.16 19.54 -13.88
C SER A 58 3.90 18.84 -12.74
N MET A 59 5.00 19.40 -12.26
CA MET A 59 5.74 18.87 -11.11
C MET A 59 4.94 18.99 -9.82
N ARG A 60 4.25 20.11 -9.60
CA ARG A 60 3.36 20.30 -8.43
C ARG A 60 2.26 19.24 -8.37
N VAL A 61 1.58 19.00 -9.49
CA VAL A 61 0.55 17.97 -9.58
C VAL A 61 1.17 16.59 -9.34
N MET A 62 2.34 16.31 -9.93
CA MET A 62 3.00 15.01 -9.78
C MET A 62 3.43 14.76 -8.33
N TYR A 63 4.05 15.73 -7.64
CA TYR A 63 4.38 15.60 -6.22
C TYR A 63 3.13 15.48 -5.33
N LEU A 64 2.03 16.16 -5.67
CA LEU A 64 0.77 16.00 -4.95
C LEU A 64 0.25 14.56 -5.06
N VAL A 65 0.21 14.01 -6.27
CA VAL A 65 -0.30 12.65 -6.52
C VAL A 65 0.62 11.57 -5.96
N THR A 66 1.94 11.70 -6.18
CA THR A 66 2.90 10.62 -5.88
C THR A 66 3.51 10.69 -4.48
N TYR A 67 3.30 11.77 -3.73
CA TYR A 67 3.76 11.93 -2.35
C TYR A 67 2.60 12.17 -1.39
N VAL A 68 1.78 13.21 -1.62
CA VAL A 68 0.75 13.59 -0.65
C VAL A 68 -0.41 12.60 -0.68
N ILE A 69 -1.05 12.39 -1.83
CA ILE A 69 -2.16 11.43 -1.94
C ILE A 69 -1.63 10.00 -1.72
N PHE A 70 -0.46 9.68 -2.24
CA PHE A 70 0.20 8.40 -1.99
C PHE A 70 0.35 8.12 -0.48
N GLY A 71 0.88 9.06 0.30
CA GLY A 71 1.04 8.91 1.74
C GLY A 71 -0.30 8.69 2.45
N LEU A 72 -1.34 9.46 2.11
CA LEU A 72 -2.68 9.28 2.67
C LEU A 72 -3.26 7.90 2.35
N VAL A 73 -3.12 7.44 1.11
CA VAL A 73 -3.58 6.12 0.67
C VAL A 73 -2.76 4.99 1.30
N LEU A 74 -1.45 5.21 1.50
CA LEU A 74 -0.59 4.27 2.23
C LEU A 74 -1.04 4.07 3.68
N ALA A 75 -1.44 5.13 4.37
CA ALA A 75 -2.01 5.03 5.72
C ALA A 75 -3.27 4.15 5.73
N VAL A 76 -4.16 4.32 4.75
CA VAL A 76 -5.35 3.47 4.60
C VAL A 76 -4.98 2.01 4.36
N LEU A 77 -3.98 1.74 3.51
CA LEU A 77 -3.49 0.38 3.29
C LEU A 77 -2.89 -0.23 4.55
N ALA A 78 -2.07 0.53 5.30
CA ALA A 78 -1.45 0.07 6.54
C ALA A 78 -2.51 -0.35 7.58
N LEU A 79 -3.57 0.45 7.76
CA LEU A 79 -4.68 0.13 8.65
C LEU A 79 -5.50 -1.08 8.16
N SER A 80 -5.67 -1.24 6.85
CA SER A 80 -6.36 -2.39 6.28
C SER A 80 -5.58 -3.70 6.49
N LEU A 81 -4.26 -3.65 6.37
CA LEU A 81 -3.38 -4.79 6.65
C LEU A 81 -3.31 -5.12 8.14
N TYR A 82 -3.32 -4.10 9.02
CA TYR A 82 -3.43 -4.31 10.46
C TYR A 82 -4.64 -5.16 10.81
N ALA A 83 -5.83 -4.78 10.32
CA ALA A 83 -7.05 -5.52 10.59
C ALA A 83 -6.99 -6.98 10.13
N ARG A 84 -6.22 -7.27 9.08
CA ARG A 84 -6.04 -8.63 8.54
C ARG A 84 -5.03 -9.46 9.31
N LEU A 85 -3.98 -8.84 9.88
CA LEU A 85 -2.82 -9.55 10.43
C LEU A 85 -2.80 -9.59 11.96
N LYS A 86 -3.58 -8.72 12.64
CA LYS A 86 -3.55 -8.54 14.09
C LYS A 86 -3.89 -9.81 14.88
N ASP A 87 -4.81 -10.62 14.40
CA ASP A 87 -5.31 -11.78 15.15
C ASP A 87 -4.27 -12.93 15.24
N GLY A 88 -3.38 -13.04 14.24
CA GLY A 88 -2.34 -14.09 14.22
C GLY A 88 -0.93 -13.58 14.52
N ALA A 89 -0.68 -12.26 14.42
CA ALA A 89 0.63 -11.67 14.69
C ALA A 89 0.50 -10.25 15.26
N PRO A 90 -0.11 -10.05 16.45
CA PRO A 90 -0.51 -8.73 16.95
C PRO A 90 0.66 -7.76 17.08
N ILE A 91 1.78 -8.16 17.66
CA ILE A 91 2.96 -7.29 17.84
C ILE A 91 3.54 -6.84 16.50
N LEU A 92 3.69 -7.77 15.54
CA LEU A 92 4.22 -7.45 14.22
C LEU A 92 3.25 -6.58 13.43
N ALA A 93 1.94 -6.83 13.53
CA ALA A 93 0.93 -6.01 12.89
C ALA A 93 0.92 -4.57 13.44
N GLN A 94 1.07 -4.40 14.76
CA GLN A 94 1.21 -3.08 15.39
C GLN A 94 2.48 -2.37 14.92
N ALA A 95 3.63 -3.05 14.96
CA ALA A 95 4.91 -2.48 14.51
C ALA A 95 4.86 -2.09 13.02
N ALA A 96 4.33 -2.97 12.15
CA ALA A 96 4.14 -2.66 10.74
C ALA A 96 3.24 -1.43 10.53
N THR A 97 2.13 -1.35 11.28
CA THR A 97 1.23 -0.20 11.18
C THR A 97 1.90 1.08 11.62
N ALA A 98 2.63 1.07 12.75
CA ALA A 98 3.34 2.24 13.23
C ALA A 98 4.37 2.74 12.21
N VAL A 99 5.20 1.84 11.67
CA VAL A 99 6.20 2.19 10.63
C VAL A 99 5.51 2.68 9.36
N GLY A 100 4.42 2.04 8.92
CA GLY A 100 3.65 2.45 7.75
C GLY A 100 3.03 3.85 7.90
N LEU A 101 2.52 4.19 9.08
CA LEU A 101 1.98 5.52 9.35
C LEU A 101 3.10 6.57 9.42
N ILE A 102 4.25 6.26 10.03
CA ILE A 102 5.42 7.15 10.01
C ILE A 102 5.86 7.41 8.56
N TRP A 103 5.98 6.35 7.75
CA TRP A 103 6.33 6.47 6.33
C TRP A 103 5.31 7.33 5.57
N ALA A 104 4.01 7.13 5.80
CA ALA A 104 2.96 7.94 5.20
C ALA A 104 3.10 9.44 5.55
N VAL A 105 3.36 9.76 6.81
CA VAL A 105 3.51 11.15 7.27
C VAL A 105 4.74 11.81 6.66
N VAL A 106 5.89 11.14 6.61
CA VAL A 106 7.11 11.73 6.02
C VAL A 106 6.99 11.90 4.51
N LEU A 107 6.26 11.02 3.81
CA LEU A 107 5.94 11.20 2.38
C LEU A 107 5.08 12.44 2.15
N VAL A 108 4.00 12.61 2.93
CA VAL A 108 3.15 13.80 2.85
C VAL A 108 3.96 15.05 3.13
N ALA A 109 4.77 15.06 4.19
CA ALA A 109 5.63 16.19 4.54
C ALA A 109 6.63 16.52 3.42
N SER A 110 7.30 15.51 2.85
CA SER A 110 8.21 15.66 1.72
C SER A 110 7.52 16.28 0.52
N GLY A 111 6.35 15.76 0.12
CA GLY A 111 5.58 16.31 -0.99
C GLY A 111 5.14 17.75 -0.77
N MET A 112 4.75 18.11 0.44
CA MET A 112 4.39 19.50 0.80
C MET A 112 5.61 20.43 0.75
N ILE A 113 6.78 19.98 1.24
CA ILE A 113 8.02 20.75 1.18
C ILE A 113 8.46 20.96 -0.27
N PHE A 114 8.40 19.93 -1.12
CA PHE A 114 8.68 20.08 -2.55
C PHE A 114 7.75 21.12 -3.18
N ASN A 115 6.44 21.03 -2.97
CA ASN A 115 5.47 21.95 -3.57
C ASN A 115 5.66 23.40 -3.10
N ALA A 116 5.84 23.62 -1.81
CA ALA A 116 6.10 24.94 -1.26
C ALA A 116 7.46 25.49 -1.72
N GLY A 117 8.49 24.65 -1.67
CA GLY A 117 9.86 24.99 -2.07
C GLY A 117 9.97 25.36 -3.54
N MET A 118 9.38 24.57 -4.44
CA MET A 118 9.35 24.88 -5.87
C MET A 118 8.67 26.24 -6.15
N THR A 119 7.54 26.49 -5.48
CA THR A 119 6.82 27.75 -5.63
C THR A 119 7.67 28.96 -5.20
N ALA A 120 8.32 28.86 -4.05
CA ALA A 120 9.18 29.93 -3.53
C ALA A 120 10.41 30.16 -4.43
N VAL A 121 11.07 29.10 -4.86
CA VAL A 121 12.26 29.15 -5.72
C VAL A 121 11.95 29.73 -7.10
N VAL A 122 10.84 29.32 -7.71
CA VAL A 122 10.42 29.87 -9.02
C VAL A 122 10.05 31.35 -8.89
N GLY A 123 9.42 31.76 -7.79
CA GLY A 123 9.15 33.17 -7.51
C GLY A 123 10.42 34.03 -7.41
N LEU A 124 11.52 33.46 -6.91
CA LEU A 124 12.84 34.14 -6.84
C LEU A 124 13.59 34.11 -8.17
N HIS A 125 13.33 33.15 -9.04
CA HIS A 125 14.15 32.89 -10.24
C HIS A 125 14.21 34.11 -11.19
N GLY A 126 13.11 34.84 -11.34
CA GLY A 126 13.04 36.01 -12.22
C GLY A 126 13.74 37.27 -11.67
N THR A 127 13.88 37.39 -10.34
CA THR A 127 14.42 38.60 -9.67
C THR A 127 15.79 38.40 -9.06
N SER A 128 16.07 37.21 -8.53
CA SER A 128 17.28 36.88 -7.80
C SER A 128 17.73 35.43 -8.06
N PRO A 129 18.23 35.10 -9.27
CA PRO A 129 18.54 33.72 -9.65
C PRO A 129 19.51 33.00 -8.70
N ALA A 130 20.52 33.72 -8.17
CA ALA A 130 21.48 33.16 -7.22
C ALA A 130 20.80 32.75 -5.89
N GLN A 131 19.85 33.55 -5.41
CA GLN A 131 19.08 33.20 -4.21
C GLN A 131 18.13 32.02 -4.47
N ALA A 132 17.53 31.94 -5.64
CA ALA A 132 16.71 30.80 -6.05
C ALA A 132 17.51 29.50 -6.02
N VAL A 133 18.73 29.51 -6.54
CA VAL A 133 19.64 28.36 -6.52
C VAL A 133 20.01 27.97 -5.09
N ALA A 134 20.44 28.93 -4.28
CA ALA A 134 20.81 28.68 -2.89
C ALA A 134 19.64 28.12 -2.06
N ALA A 135 18.43 28.67 -2.25
CA ALA A 135 17.23 28.19 -1.60
C ALA A 135 16.90 26.74 -2.01
N TRP A 136 16.98 26.41 -3.31
CA TRP A 136 16.71 25.04 -3.77
C TRP A 136 17.72 24.03 -3.23
N GLN A 137 19.00 24.38 -3.22
CA GLN A 137 20.07 23.55 -2.65
C GLN A 137 19.86 23.25 -1.15
N ALA A 138 19.17 24.13 -0.42
CA ALA A 138 18.82 23.90 0.98
C ALA A 138 17.53 23.06 1.13
N ILE A 139 16.53 23.29 0.29
CA ILE A 139 15.21 22.65 0.40
C ILE A 139 15.23 21.21 -0.13
N GLU A 140 15.83 20.99 -1.29
CA GLU A 140 15.80 19.69 -1.99
C GLU A 140 16.34 18.54 -1.12
N PRO A 141 17.52 18.63 -0.48
CA PRO A 141 18.04 17.54 0.35
C PRO A 141 17.15 17.24 1.56
N VAL A 142 16.52 18.25 2.14
CA VAL A 142 15.59 18.06 3.27
C VAL A 142 14.35 17.29 2.81
N ALA A 143 13.75 17.70 1.71
CA ALA A 143 12.58 17.01 1.16
C ALA A 143 12.90 15.57 0.73
N GLN A 144 14.05 15.37 0.07
CA GLN A 144 14.52 14.04 -0.33
C GLN A 144 14.83 13.15 0.88
N GLY A 145 15.48 13.66 1.91
CA GLY A 145 15.80 12.90 3.11
C GLY A 145 14.57 12.45 3.91
N LEU A 146 13.44 13.18 3.80
CA LEU A 146 12.18 12.79 4.44
C LEU A 146 11.46 11.66 3.71
N GLY A 147 11.30 11.75 2.42
CA GLY A 147 10.44 10.81 1.70
C GLY A 147 10.82 10.58 0.23
N GLY A 148 11.92 11.21 -0.23
CA GLY A 148 12.47 11.00 -1.56
C GLY A 148 13.43 9.81 -1.60
N SER A 149 14.63 10.03 -2.15
CA SER A 149 15.66 9.00 -2.29
C SER A 149 16.27 8.48 -0.97
N GLY A 150 15.80 8.96 0.17
CA GLY A 150 16.15 8.42 1.51
C GLY A 150 14.96 7.72 2.21
N GLY A 151 13.79 7.68 1.55
CA GLY A 151 12.58 7.09 2.11
C GLY A 151 12.49 5.56 2.01
N GLU A 152 13.39 4.92 1.29
CA GLU A 152 13.43 3.49 1.06
C GLU A 152 13.57 2.69 2.36
N LEU A 153 14.25 3.24 3.36
CA LEU A 153 14.41 2.63 4.69
C LEU A 153 13.05 2.32 5.33
N LEU A 154 12.19 3.32 5.42
CA LEU A 154 10.87 3.15 6.06
C LEU A 154 9.95 2.25 5.23
N GLY A 155 9.97 2.43 3.92
CA GLY A 155 9.24 1.57 2.99
C GLY A 155 9.72 0.12 3.06
N GLY A 156 11.04 -0.08 3.04
CA GLY A 156 11.66 -1.40 3.17
C GLY A 156 11.32 -2.08 4.48
N LEU A 157 11.47 -1.39 5.59
CA LEU A 157 11.13 -1.90 6.92
C LEU A 157 9.64 -2.24 7.04
N TRP A 158 8.76 -1.39 6.49
CA TRP A 158 7.34 -1.66 6.48
C TRP A 158 6.99 -2.92 5.70
N VAL A 159 7.52 -3.09 4.50
CA VAL A 159 7.29 -4.27 3.67
C VAL A 159 7.84 -5.54 4.34
N LEU A 160 9.02 -5.47 4.98
CA LEU A 160 9.57 -6.57 5.78
C LEU A 160 8.62 -6.99 6.89
N LEU A 161 8.17 -6.05 7.72
CA LEU A 161 7.27 -6.32 8.84
C LEU A 161 5.94 -6.91 8.40
N VAL A 162 5.34 -6.35 7.34
CA VAL A 162 4.10 -6.89 6.73
C VAL A 162 4.31 -8.31 6.25
N SER A 163 5.41 -8.56 5.52
CA SER A 163 5.70 -9.89 4.94
C SER A 163 5.96 -10.95 6.01
N VAL A 164 6.72 -10.60 7.07
CA VAL A 164 6.94 -11.50 8.22
C VAL A 164 5.63 -11.79 8.95
N ALA A 165 4.82 -10.77 9.23
CA ALA A 165 3.52 -10.95 9.86
C ALA A 165 2.60 -11.85 9.01
N ALA A 166 2.57 -11.62 7.70
CA ALA A 166 1.75 -12.39 6.78
C ALA A 166 2.23 -13.85 6.63
N LEU A 167 3.53 -14.12 6.70
CA LEU A 167 4.06 -15.49 6.73
C LEU A 167 3.64 -16.25 8.00
N ARG A 168 3.65 -15.56 9.15
CA ARG A 168 3.24 -16.16 10.44
C ARG A 168 1.75 -16.46 10.50
N THR A 169 0.92 -15.58 9.91
CA THR A 169 -0.55 -15.73 9.95
C THR A 169 -1.10 -16.58 8.80
N GLY A 170 -0.33 -16.83 7.75
CA GLY A 170 -0.84 -17.40 6.50
C GLY A 170 -1.82 -16.45 5.77
N GLY A 171 -1.90 -15.18 6.17
CA GLY A 171 -2.88 -14.20 5.69
C GLY A 171 -2.72 -13.78 4.23
N LEU A 172 -1.54 -13.95 3.65
CA LEU A 172 -1.22 -13.63 2.24
C LEU A 172 -0.48 -14.80 1.59
N SER A 173 -0.34 -14.77 0.26
CA SER A 173 0.36 -15.84 -0.47
C SER A 173 1.85 -15.89 -0.07
N LYS A 174 2.40 -17.10 0.08
CA LYS A 174 3.81 -17.29 0.47
C LYS A 174 4.77 -16.61 -0.51
N VAL A 175 4.50 -16.72 -1.83
CA VAL A 175 5.35 -16.12 -2.87
C VAL A 175 5.37 -14.59 -2.77
N LEU A 176 4.20 -13.95 -2.56
CA LEU A 176 4.11 -12.50 -2.33
C LEU A 176 4.93 -12.07 -1.11
N ASN A 177 4.88 -12.86 -0.03
CA ASN A 177 5.61 -12.54 1.20
C ASN A 177 7.12 -12.70 1.02
N TRP A 178 7.60 -13.74 0.33
CA TRP A 178 9.02 -13.90 0.02
C TRP A 178 9.55 -12.79 -0.90
N LEU A 179 8.76 -12.40 -1.91
CA LEU A 179 9.05 -11.23 -2.72
C LEU A 179 9.15 -9.96 -1.85
N GLY A 180 8.20 -9.78 -0.93
CA GLY A 180 8.21 -8.65 0.00
C GLY A 180 9.43 -8.64 0.92
N LEU A 181 9.91 -9.80 1.40
CA LEU A 181 11.15 -9.89 2.18
C LEU A 181 12.37 -9.43 1.36
N ALA A 182 12.47 -9.86 0.09
CA ALA A 182 13.56 -9.45 -0.79
C ALA A 182 13.53 -7.92 -1.07
N ILE A 183 12.34 -7.39 -1.40
CA ILE A 183 12.13 -5.95 -1.62
C ILE A 183 12.44 -5.15 -0.38
N GLY A 184 11.91 -5.57 0.76
CA GLY A 184 12.10 -4.88 2.02
C GLY A 184 13.57 -4.88 2.47
N ALA A 185 14.28 -5.99 2.27
CA ALA A 185 15.72 -6.06 2.52
C ALA A 185 16.50 -5.10 1.60
N ALA A 186 16.17 -5.04 0.30
CA ALA A 186 16.78 -4.10 -0.63
C ALA A 186 16.56 -2.64 -0.20
N GLY A 187 15.34 -2.28 0.23
CA GLY A 187 15.04 -0.92 0.72
C GLY A 187 15.81 -0.57 1.99
N VAL A 188 15.91 -1.48 2.96
CA VAL A 188 16.68 -1.25 4.19
C VAL A 188 18.18 -1.15 3.90
N LEU A 189 18.72 -2.02 3.06
CA LEU A 189 20.15 -2.03 2.74
C LEU A 189 20.59 -0.85 1.86
N SER A 190 19.66 -0.24 1.09
CA SER A 190 19.98 0.92 0.23
C SER A 190 20.46 2.16 1.01
N VAL A 191 20.25 2.20 2.34
CA VAL A 191 20.79 3.25 3.22
C VAL A 191 22.32 3.20 3.32
N VAL A 192 22.91 2.03 3.06
CA VAL A 192 24.36 1.88 3.05
C VAL A 192 24.91 2.48 1.73
N PRO A 193 25.83 3.47 1.77
CA PRO A 193 26.28 4.16 0.55
C PRO A 193 26.80 3.24 -0.56
N ALA A 194 27.43 2.12 -0.19
CA ALA A 194 27.92 1.13 -1.16
C ALA A 194 26.80 0.32 -1.84
N LEU A 195 25.57 0.41 -1.34
CA LEU A 195 24.40 -0.37 -1.78
C LEU A 195 23.23 0.52 -2.22
N ASP A 196 23.49 1.82 -2.43
CA ASP A 196 22.48 2.82 -2.81
C ASP A 196 21.69 2.44 -4.09
N SER A 197 22.35 1.76 -5.02
CA SER A 197 21.73 1.24 -6.24
C SER A 197 20.56 0.27 -5.99
N LEU A 198 20.49 -0.36 -4.81
CA LEU A 198 19.36 -1.20 -4.42
C LEU A 198 18.04 -0.42 -4.31
N ALA A 199 18.08 0.90 -4.12
CA ALA A 199 16.92 1.77 -4.12
C ALA A 199 16.12 1.69 -5.44
N TYR A 200 16.82 1.60 -6.59
CA TYR A 200 16.16 1.42 -7.89
C TYR A 200 15.44 0.07 -7.99
N GLY A 201 16.07 -0.99 -7.48
CA GLY A 201 15.47 -2.31 -7.38
C GLY A 201 14.25 -2.32 -6.46
N PHE A 202 14.36 -1.69 -5.29
CA PHE A 202 13.25 -1.50 -4.37
C PHE A 202 12.06 -0.83 -5.06
N GLY A 203 12.24 0.35 -5.66
CA GLY A 203 11.16 1.10 -6.31
C GLY A 203 10.48 0.32 -7.43
N SER A 204 11.25 -0.36 -8.29
CA SER A 204 10.72 -1.11 -9.43
C SER A 204 9.92 -2.34 -8.99
N LEU A 205 10.45 -3.13 -8.05
CA LEU A 205 9.78 -4.33 -7.55
C LEU A 205 8.60 -4.00 -6.63
N GLN A 206 8.59 -2.85 -5.98
CA GLN A 206 7.50 -2.36 -5.16
C GLN A 206 6.21 -2.21 -5.97
N ILE A 207 6.29 -1.83 -7.24
CA ILE A 207 5.16 -1.78 -8.17
C ILE A 207 4.48 -3.14 -8.26
N VAL A 208 5.28 -4.18 -8.52
CA VAL A 208 4.79 -5.56 -8.66
C VAL A 208 4.17 -6.03 -7.35
N TRP A 209 4.83 -5.73 -6.23
CA TRP A 209 4.33 -6.14 -4.91
C TRP A 209 3.00 -5.47 -4.55
N PHE A 210 2.87 -4.15 -4.74
CA PHE A 210 1.62 -3.44 -4.49
C PHE A 210 0.49 -3.92 -5.41
N ALA A 211 0.76 -4.11 -6.70
CA ALA A 211 -0.23 -4.60 -7.64
C ALA A 211 -0.73 -5.99 -7.25
N TRP A 212 0.20 -6.90 -6.93
CA TRP A 212 -0.14 -8.26 -6.50
C TRP A 212 -0.90 -8.27 -5.17
N LEU A 213 -0.43 -7.50 -4.18
CA LEU A 213 -1.13 -7.33 -2.90
C LEU A 213 -2.57 -6.85 -3.11
N GLY A 214 -2.77 -5.83 -3.95
CA GLY A 214 -4.09 -5.31 -4.28
C GLY A 214 -5.02 -6.37 -4.87
N ILE A 215 -4.52 -7.14 -5.84
CA ILE A 215 -5.27 -8.25 -6.46
C ILE A 215 -5.62 -9.33 -5.42
N VAL A 216 -4.69 -9.70 -4.54
CA VAL A 216 -4.92 -10.71 -3.50
C VAL A 216 -6.00 -10.25 -2.53
N LEU A 217 -5.93 -8.99 -2.07
CA LEU A 217 -6.93 -8.42 -1.15
C LEU A 217 -8.33 -8.40 -1.79
N LEU A 218 -8.45 -7.98 -3.05
CA LEU A 218 -9.73 -7.92 -3.76
C LEU A 218 -10.32 -9.32 -4.03
N ARG A 219 -9.51 -10.29 -4.43
CA ARG A 219 -9.96 -11.67 -4.70
C ARG A 219 -10.43 -12.39 -3.44
N THR A 220 -9.76 -12.19 -2.32
CA THR A 220 -10.17 -12.78 -1.04
C THR A 220 -11.54 -12.27 -0.61
N THR A 221 -11.80 -11.00 -0.82
CA THR A 221 -13.09 -10.36 -0.55
C THR A 221 -14.22 -10.97 -1.37
N SER A 222 -13.99 -11.24 -2.65
CA SER A 222 -15.01 -11.82 -3.54
C SER A 222 -15.39 -13.25 -3.13
N ARG A 223 -14.47 -14.03 -2.60
CA ARG A 223 -14.74 -15.39 -2.12
C ARG A 223 -15.58 -15.41 -0.83
N VAL A 224 -15.40 -14.45 0.06
CA VAL A 224 -16.21 -14.33 1.29
C VAL A 224 -17.61 -13.84 0.99
N ALA A 225 -17.78 -12.97 -0.01
CA ALA A 225 -19.07 -12.41 -0.41
C ALA A 225 -19.96 -13.42 -1.17
N HIS A 226 -19.36 -14.46 -1.77
CA HIS A 226 -20.07 -15.53 -2.48
C HIS A 226 -19.60 -16.89 -1.94
N PRO A 227 -20.08 -17.34 -0.76
CA PRO A 227 -19.86 -18.71 -0.35
C PRO A 227 -20.49 -19.62 -1.42
N ALA A 228 -19.69 -20.55 -1.93
CA ALA A 228 -20.11 -21.52 -2.93
C ALA A 228 -21.46 -22.11 -2.51
N GLY A 229 -22.45 -22.00 -3.39
CA GLY A 229 -23.85 -22.33 -3.11
C GLY A 229 -23.96 -23.66 -2.37
N ILE A 230 -24.64 -23.64 -1.23
CA ILE A 230 -25.12 -24.83 -0.56
C ILE A 230 -26.08 -25.47 -1.55
N THR A 231 -25.63 -26.52 -2.22
CA THR A 231 -26.52 -27.44 -2.96
C THR A 231 -27.40 -28.07 -1.90
N VAL A 232 -28.57 -27.49 -1.68
CA VAL A 232 -29.64 -28.14 -0.95
C VAL A 232 -30.08 -29.32 -1.83
N THR A 233 -29.49 -30.47 -1.62
CA THR A 233 -30.03 -31.74 -2.07
C THR A 233 -31.34 -31.97 -1.30
N THR A 234 -32.41 -31.53 -1.89
CA THR A 234 -33.76 -31.94 -1.48
C THR A 234 -33.84 -33.44 -1.71
N SER A 235 -33.58 -34.22 -0.67
CA SER A 235 -33.89 -35.65 -0.62
C SER A 235 -35.41 -35.77 -0.53
N ALA A 236 -36.04 -35.74 -1.69
CA ALA A 236 -37.44 -36.15 -1.85
C ALA A 236 -37.45 -37.63 -2.19
N ALA A 237 -37.32 -38.49 -1.17
CA ALA A 237 -37.65 -39.90 -1.32
C ALA A 237 -38.02 -40.46 0.06
N GLY A 238 -39.27 -40.84 0.24
CA GLY A 238 -39.65 -41.75 1.30
C GLY A 238 -40.80 -41.34 2.22
N ALA A 239 -41.91 -40.94 1.67
CA ALA A 239 -43.18 -40.95 2.42
C ALA A 239 -44.28 -41.64 1.60
N LEU A 240 -44.16 -42.92 1.44
CA LEU A 240 -45.28 -43.76 1.05
C LEU A 240 -45.30 -45.01 1.95
N GLY A 241 -46.34 -45.11 2.78
CA GLY A 241 -46.82 -46.36 3.27
C GLY A 241 -46.46 -46.77 4.69
N GLN A 242 -47.25 -46.31 5.66
CA GLN A 242 -47.69 -47.19 6.74
C GLN A 242 -49.09 -46.78 7.19
N ARG A 243 -50.03 -47.71 6.95
CA ARG A 243 -51.42 -47.67 7.41
C ARG A 243 -51.52 -47.78 8.92
N PRO A 244 -52.50 -47.18 9.59
CA PRO A 244 -52.79 -47.42 10.99
C PRO A 244 -53.55 -48.73 11.17
N THR A 245 -53.05 -49.60 12.00
CA THR A 245 -53.81 -50.74 12.57
C THR A 245 -54.38 -50.33 13.90
N SER A 246 -55.68 -50.59 14.03
CA SER A 246 -56.63 -50.32 15.11
C SER A 246 -56.27 -50.99 16.48
N PRO A 247 -56.94 -50.56 17.57
CA PRO A 247 -56.60 -50.91 18.92
C PRO A 247 -57.21 -52.23 19.36
N GLN A 248 -56.53 -53.01 20.16
CA GLN A 248 -57.14 -54.12 20.92
C GLN A 248 -57.12 -53.83 22.42
N ARG A 249 -58.33 -53.84 22.97
CA ARG A 249 -58.72 -53.83 24.37
C ARG A 249 -58.31 -55.13 25.07
N SER A 250 -58.18 -55.04 26.31
CA SER A 250 -58.52 -55.94 27.46
C SER A 250 -57.29 -56.02 28.37
N GLY A 251 -57.37 -55.96 29.63
CA GLY A 251 -58.42 -56.10 30.62
C GLY A 251 -57.77 -56.45 31.92
N ILE A 252 -58.11 -55.76 32.96
CA ILE A 252 -58.53 -56.20 34.29
C ILE A 252 -57.65 -57.20 35.05
N THR A 253 -57.47 -56.78 36.32
CA THR A 253 -57.24 -57.51 37.60
C THR A 253 -55.77 -57.61 38.02
N ALA A 254 -55.33 -57.27 39.21
CA ALA A 254 -55.92 -57.15 40.54
C ALA A 254 -55.09 -56.12 41.31
#